data_a940c43653327bb71e0c0d2b6a14a76f
#
_entry.id   a940c43653327bb71e0c0d2b6a14a76f
#
_cell.length_a   1.000
_cell.length_b   1.000
_cell.length_c   1.000
_cell.angle_alpha   90.00
_cell.angle_beta   90.00
_cell.angle_gamma   90.00
#
_symmetry.space_group_name_H-M   'P 1'
#
loop_
_entity.id
_entity.type
_entity.pdbx_description
1 polymer ?
#
loop_
_entity_poly.entity_id
_entity_poly.type
_entity_poly.pdbx_seq_one_letter_code
_entity_poly.pdbx_strand_id
1 'polypeptide(L)'
;MEIVQERLDREFDMNVITTVPNVSYNIYDKQGEMKEVHNPGGMPDPTLIDHIEEPYIKASIITTTDYIGPIMTLCLGKRGELLKQEYISGNRVEIFYNMPLGEIVIDFYDRLKSISKGYASFDYHPNGFRPSKLVKLDIMLNGEPVDALSTLIHFDNAYDMGRRMCEKLKELIPRQQFEICLLYTSPSPRDLS
;
A
#
# COMPACT_ATOMS: atom_id res chain seq x y z
N MET A 1 3.31 16.48 -5.64
CA MET A 1 3.39 16.84 -4.21
C MET A 1 4.58 17.74 -3.95
N GLU A 2 5.78 17.45 -4.47
CA GLU A 2 7.00 18.26 -4.28
C GLU A 2 6.81 19.75 -4.63
N ILE A 3 6.15 20.06 -5.75
CA ILE A 3 5.91 21.45 -6.17
C ILE A 3 5.08 22.24 -5.14
N VAL A 4 4.08 21.61 -4.53
CA VAL A 4 3.24 22.27 -3.51
C VAL A 4 4.03 22.49 -2.22
N GLN A 5 4.83 21.50 -1.81
CA GLN A 5 5.69 21.57 -0.64
C GLN A 5 6.75 22.69 -0.82
N GLU A 6 7.40 22.72 -1.97
CA GLU A 6 8.41 23.74 -2.31
C GLU A 6 7.82 25.17 -2.34
N ARG A 7 6.60 25.33 -2.83
CA ARG A 7 5.90 26.63 -2.79
C ARG A 7 5.52 27.05 -1.38
N LEU A 8 5.05 26.12 -0.55
CA LEU A 8 4.72 26.40 0.85
C LEU A 8 5.96 26.82 1.65
N ASP A 9 7.09 26.16 1.41
CA ASP A 9 8.37 26.52 2.03
C ASP A 9 8.86 27.90 1.56
N ARG A 10 8.88 28.16 0.25
CA ARG A 10 9.42 29.40 -0.32
C ARG A 10 8.53 30.64 -0.13
N GLU A 11 7.20 30.48 -0.30
CA GLU A 11 6.27 31.63 -0.30
C GLU A 11 5.72 31.94 1.10
N PHE A 12 5.65 30.91 1.98
CA PHE A 12 5.02 31.04 3.29
C PHE A 12 5.93 30.68 4.46
N ASP A 13 7.18 30.34 4.20
CA ASP A 13 8.16 29.88 5.23
C ASP A 13 7.59 28.75 6.12
N MET A 14 6.80 27.86 5.51
CA MET A 14 6.13 26.75 6.17
C MET A 14 6.86 25.44 5.89
N ASN A 15 7.51 24.90 6.91
CA ASN A 15 8.09 23.57 6.84
C ASN A 15 7.00 22.50 7.01
N VAL A 16 6.62 21.85 5.91
CA VAL A 16 5.50 20.89 5.87
C VAL A 16 6.04 19.47 5.74
N ILE A 17 5.56 18.57 6.60
CA ILE A 17 5.84 17.14 6.49
C ILE A 17 4.70 16.50 5.72
N THR A 18 5.03 15.91 4.56
CA THR A 18 4.07 15.16 3.77
C THR A 18 4.00 13.73 4.28
N THR A 19 2.80 13.25 4.57
CA THR A 19 2.54 11.86 4.98
C THR A 19 1.76 11.13 3.91
N VAL A 20 1.95 9.81 3.84
CA VAL A 20 1.12 8.95 2.99
C VAL A 20 -0.29 8.88 3.58
N PRO A 21 -1.36 8.98 2.76
CA PRO A 21 -2.72 8.81 3.25
C PRO A 21 -2.93 7.44 3.89
N ASN A 22 -3.62 7.40 5.02
CA ASN A 22 -3.99 6.14 5.66
C ASN A 22 -5.15 5.50 4.92
N VAL A 23 -5.10 4.19 4.80
CA VAL A 23 -6.18 3.36 4.27
C VAL A 23 -6.98 2.81 5.46
N SER A 24 -8.31 2.84 5.37
CA SER A 24 -9.19 2.26 6.38
C SER A 24 -9.37 0.77 6.12
N TYR A 25 -9.33 -0.02 7.18
CA TYR A 25 -9.54 -1.47 7.15
C TYR A 25 -10.70 -1.85 8.06
N ASN A 26 -11.51 -2.82 7.64
CA ASN A 26 -12.54 -3.41 8.48
C ASN A 26 -11.98 -4.67 9.16
N ILE A 27 -11.96 -4.68 10.47
CA ILE A 27 -11.52 -5.83 11.25
C ILE A 27 -12.75 -6.47 11.89
N TYR A 28 -12.92 -7.75 11.66
CA TYR A 28 -13.99 -8.56 12.25
C TYR A 28 -13.41 -9.41 13.37
N ASP A 29 -14.05 -9.37 14.51
CA ASP A 29 -13.70 -10.24 15.62
C ASP A 29 -14.41 -11.59 15.51
N LYS A 30 -14.03 -12.55 16.37
CA LYS A 30 -14.65 -13.87 16.43
C LYS A 30 -16.13 -13.88 16.89
N GLN A 31 -16.62 -12.73 17.34
CA GLN A 31 -18.03 -12.54 17.74
C GLN A 31 -18.86 -11.95 16.59
N GLY A 32 -18.20 -11.55 15.49
CA GLY A 32 -18.82 -10.95 14.32
C GLY A 32 -18.99 -9.43 14.44
N GLU A 33 -18.38 -8.79 15.43
CA GLU A 33 -18.38 -7.34 15.54
C GLU A 33 -17.32 -6.75 14.57
N MET A 34 -17.71 -5.72 13.82
CA MET A 34 -16.85 -5.01 12.89
C MET A 34 -16.30 -3.74 13.52
N LYS A 35 -15.00 -3.56 13.47
CA LYS A 35 -14.30 -2.36 13.86
C LYS A 35 -13.51 -1.78 12.69
N GLU A 36 -13.80 -0.52 12.34
CA GLU A 36 -13.01 0.22 11.36
C GLU A 36 -11.71 0.73 12.00
N VAL A 37 -10.58 0.45 11.37
CA VAL A 37 -9.26 0.84 11.86
C VAL A 37 -8.52 1.63 10.78
N HIS A 38 -8.13 2.86 11.12
CA HIS A 38 -7.38 3.77 10.24
C HIS A 38 -5.87 3.77 10.52
N ASN A 39 -5.46 3.21 11.64
CA ASN A 39 -4.06 3.21 12.07
C ASN A 39 -3.70 1.83 12.63
N PRO A 40 -2.56 1.23 12.22
CA PRO A 40 -2.09 -0.05 12.75
C PRO A 40 -1.97 -0.11 14.27
N GLY A 41 -1.68 1.03 14.95
CA GLY A 41 -1.66 1.11 16.40
C GLY A 41 -3.02 0.90 17.09
N GLY A 42 -4.12 1.07 16.36
CA GLY A 42 -5.50 0.84 16.86
C GLY A 42 -6.01 -0.59 16.66
N MET A 43 -5.17 -1.50 16.15
CA MET A 43 -5.56 -2.90 15.97
C MET A 43 -5.86 -3.59 17.30
N PRO A 44 -6.94 -4.37 17.36
CA PRO A 44 -7.18 -5.26 18.50
C PRO A 44 -6.13 -6.38 18.57
N ASP A 45 -6.12 -7.12 19.67
CA ASP A 45 -5.24 -8.29 19.82
C ASP A 45 -5.45 -9.27 18.66
N PRO A 46 -4.38 -9.70 17.96
CA PRO A 46 -4.47 -10.63 16.84
C PRO A 46 -5.23 -11.93 17.14
N THR A 47 -5.22 -12.38 18.41
CA THR A 47 -5.93 -13.59 18.84
C THR A 47 -7.46 -13.46 18.81
N LEU A 48 -7.98 -12.23 18.85
CA LEU A 48 -9.40 -11.91 18.82
C LEU A 48 -9.93 -11.71 17.41
N ILE A 49 -9.05 -11.49 16.42
CA ILE A 49 -9.41 -11.20 15.04
C ILE A 49 -9.81 -12.51 14.35
N ASP A 50 -10.94 -12.49 13.63
CA ASP A 50 -11.37 -13.54 12.73
C ASP A 50 -10.80 -13.31 11.33
N HIS A 51 -11.10 -12.15 10.73
CA HIS A 51 -10.54 -11.74 9.45
C HIS A 51 -10.45 -10.22 9.31
N ILE A 52 -9.67 -9.78 8.33
CA ILE A 52 -9.51 -8.37 7.99
C ILE A 52 -9.94 -8.17 6.55
N GLU A 53 -10.75 -7.14 6.31
CA GLU A 53 -11.10 -6.70 4.97
C GLU A 53 -10.36 -5.42 4.60
N GLU A 54 -9.82 -5.41 3.38
CA GLU A 54 -9.20 -4.22 2.79
C GLU A 54 -10.10 -3.59 1.72
N PRO A 55 -10.07 -2.26 1.56
CA PRO A 55 -10.82 -1.58 0.52
C PRO A 55 -10.23 -1.89 -0.85
N TYR A 56 -11.09 -2.24 -1.77
CA TYR A 56 -10.80 -2.44 -3.19
C TYR A 56 -11.29 -1.28 -4.03
N ILE A 57 -10.61 -1.07 -5.13
CA ILE A 57 -10.97 -0.09 -6.15
C ILE A 57 -11.09 -0.75 -7.51
N LYS A 58 -11.95 -0.18 -8.33
CA LYS A 58 -11.99 -0.42 -9.76
C LYS A 58 -11.17 0.67 -10.44
N ALA A 59 -10.00 0.29 -10.94
CA ALA A 59 -9.08 1.18 -11.64
C ALA A 59 -9.30 1.14 -13.15
N SER A 60 -9.22 2.27 -13.81
CA SER A 60 -9.18 2.44 -15.26
C SER A 60 -7.84 3.06 -15.64
N ILE A 61 -7.12 2.42 -16.56
CA ILE A 61 -5.84 2.88 -17.08
C ILE A 61 -5.96 3.03 -18.58
N ILE A 62 -5.85 4.26 -19.08
CA ILE A 62 -5.82 4.54 -20.51
C ILE A 62 -4.39 4.75 -20.94
N THR A 63 -3.94 4.00 -21.93
CA THR A 63 -2.55 4.04 -22.44
C THR A 63 -2.49 3.72 -23.93
N THR A 64 -1.28 3.69 -24.50
CA THR A 64 -1.04 3.17 -25.84
C THR A 64 -0.67 1.69 -25.80
N THR A 65 -0.88 0.98 -26.90
CA THR A 65 -0.65 -0.47 -27.02
C THR A 65 0.78 -0.88 -26.65
N ASP A 66 1.76 0.01 -26.86
CA ASP A 66 3.18 -0.24 -26.57
C ASP A 66 3.48 -0.47 -25.09
N TYR A 67 2.66 0.08 -24.20
CA TYR A 67 2.84 0.03 -22.74
C TYR A 67 1.94 -0.99 -22.03
N ILE A 68 1.10 -1.73 -22.75
CA ILE A 68 0.18 -2.72 -22.14
C ILE A 68 0.96 -3.73 -21.28
N GLY A 69 1.99 -4.36 -21.85
CA GLY A 69 2.77 -5.39 -21.16
C GLY A 69 3.39 -4.91 -19.83
N PRO A 70 4.19 -3.82 -19.86
CA PRO A 70 4.76 -3.25 -18.64
C PRO A 70 3.70 -2.84 -17.59
N ILE A 71 2.57 -2.27 -18.02
CA ILE A 71 1.48 -1.87 -17.12
C ILE A 71 0.80 -3.10 -16.51
N MET A 72 0.54 -4.14 -17.29
CA MET A 72 -0.01 -5.40 -16.78
C MET A 72 0.92 -6.02 -15.73
N THR A 73 2.21 -6.04 -15.98
CA THR A 73 3.22 -6.53 -15.01
C THR A 73 3.20 -5.72 -13.71
N LEU A 74 3.11 -4.39 -13.82
CA LEU A 74 2.98 -3.52 -12.64
C LEU A 74 1.72 -3.83 -11.85
N CYS A 75 0.55 -3.93 -12.51
CA CYS A 75 -0.73 -4.19 -11.86
C CYS A 75 -0.76 -5.57 -11.20
N LEU A 76 -0.24 -6.61 -11.86
CA LEU A 76 -0.12 -7.94 -11.27
C LEU A 76 0.78 -7.95 -10.03
N GLY A 77 1.91 -7.25 -10.07
CA GLY A 77 2.80 -7.08 -8.92
C GLY A 77 2.18 -6.29 -7.76
N LYS A 78 1.06 -5.61 -8.00
CA LYS A 78 0.24 -4.89 -7.01
C LYS A 78 -1.09 -5.61 -6.71
N ARG A 79 -1.12 -6.92 -6.85
CA ARG A 79 -2.29 -7.79 -6.61
C ARG A 79 -3.54 -7.39 -7.43
N GLY A 80 -3.33 -6.75 -8.58
CA GLY A 80 -4.40 -6.35 -9.48
C GLY A 80 -5.00 -7.52 -10.25
N GLU A 81 -6.32 -7.62 -10.25
CA GLU A 81 -7.09 -8.56 -11.04
C GLU A 81 -7.58 -7.86 -12.32
N LEU A 82 -7.18 -8.35 -13.49
CA LEU A 82 -7.65 -7.82 -14.77
C LEU A 82 -9.13 -8.10 -14.93
N LEU A 83 -9.94 -7.06 -15.12
CA LEU A 83 -11.38 -7.20 -15.36
C LEU A 83 -11.69 -7.25 -16.86
N LYS A 84 -11.19 -6.27 -17.61
CA LYS A 84 -11.38 -6.17 -19.05
C LYS A 84 -10.35 -5.26 -19.69
N GLN A 85 -10.21 -5.38 -21.01
CA GLN A 85 -9.40 -4.51 -21.85
C GLN A 85 -10.24 -4.08 -23.05
N GLU A 86 -10.28 -2.80 -23.35
CA GLU A 86 -11.06 -2.22 -24.43
C GLU A 86 -10.19 -1.33 -25.31
N TYR A 87 -10.25 -1.52 -26.61
CA TYR A 87 -9.59 -0.64 -27.58
C TYR A 87 -10.53 0.54 -27.88
N ILE A 88 -10.07 1.77 -27.62
CA ILE A 88 -10.90 2.97 -27.79
C ILE A 88 -10.85 3.43 -29.24
N SER A 89 -9.68 3.82 -29.72
CA SER A 89 -9.46 4.22 -31.11
C SER A 89 -7.96 4.30 -31.43
N GLY A 90 -7.59 3.96 -32.67
CA GLY A 90 -6.20 3.99 -33.12
C GLY A 90 -5.30 3.09 -32.25
N ASN A 91 -4.31 3.69 -31.60
CA ASN A 91 -3.33 3.00 -30.75
C ASN A 91 -3.65 3.10 -29.25
N ARG A 92 -4.88 3.46 -28.86
CA ARG A 92 -5.24 3.66 -27.44
C ARG A 92 -6.08 2.52 -26.92
N VAL A 93 -5.76 2.09 -25.70
CA VAL A 93 -6.43 1.02 -24.98
C VAL A 93 -6.77 1.47 -23.57
N GLU A 94 -7.92 1.06 -23.08
CA GLU A 94 -8.35 1.20 -21.69
C GLU A 94 -8.34 -0.16 -21.03
N ILE A 95 -7.68 -0.26 -19.88
CA ILE A 95 -7.50 -1.49 -19.13
C ILE A 95 -8.14 -1.29 -17.75
N PHE A 96 -9.03 -2.20 -17.38
CA PHE A 96 -9.73 -2.16 -16.11
C PHE A 96 -9.19 -3.21 -15.16
N TYR A 97 -8.84 -2.78 -13.98
CA TYR A 97 -8.37 -3.65 -12.90
C TYR A 97 -9.21 -3.49 -11.64
N ASN A 98 -9.32 -4.58 -10.90
CA ASN A 98 -9.77 -4.55 -9.52
C ASN A 98 -8.53 -4.70 -8.63
N MET A 99 -8.26 -3.73 -7.75
CA MET A 99 -7.02 -3.63 -7.02
C MET A 99 -7.24 -3.19 -5.57
N PRO A 100 -6.41 -3.66 -4.63
CA PRO A 100 -6.43 -3.14 -3.28
C PRO A 100 -5.95 -1.68 -3.24
N LEU A 101 -6.69 -0.81 -2.54
CA LEU A 101 -6.34 0.60 -2.44
C LEU A 101 -4.97 0.82 -1.80
N GLY A 102 -4.61 0.01 -0.80
CA GLY A 102 -3.33 0.11 -0.11
C GLY A 102 -2.10 -0.06 -1.00
N GLU A 103 -2.21 -0.81 -2.10
CA GLU A 103 -1.11 -1.01 -3.05
C GLU A 103 -0.87 0.19 -3.99
N ILE A 104 -1.85 1.08 -4.09
CA ILE A 104 -1.84 2.21 -5.03
C ILE A 104 -1.30 3.47 -4.38
N VAL A 105 -1.61 3.66 -3.10
CA VAL A 105 -1.38 4.92 -2.38
C VAL A 105 0.10 5.29 -2.30
N ILE A 106 1.02 4.33 -2.29
CA ILE A 106 2.44 4.58 -1.99
C ILE A 106 3.23 5.05 -3.23
N ASP A 107 3.33 4.21 -4.25
CA ASP A 107 4.27 4.45 -5.38
C ASP A 107 3.70 4.09 -6.76
N PHE A 108 2.47 3.61 -6.81
CA PHE A 108 1.88 3.09 -8.05
C PHE A 108 1.82 4.14 -9.16
N TYR A 109 1.36 5.35 -8.84
CA TYR A 109 1.19 6.41 -9.83
C TYR A 109 2.52 6.87 -10.45
N ASP A 110 3.55 7.00 -9.64
CA ASP A 110 4.88 7.40 -10.10
C ASP A 110 5.52 6.30 -10.97
N ARG A 111 5.34 5.04 -10.59
CA ARG A 111 5.76 3.90 -11.41
C ARG A 111 4.98 3.82 -12.72
N LEU A 112 3.66 4.01 -12.68
CA LEU A 112 2.82 4.02 -13.87
C LEU A 112 3.26 5.10 -14.87
N LYS A 113 3.51 6.31 -14.39
CA LYS A 113 4.06 7.40 -15.21
C LYS A 113 5.42 7.06 -15.79
N SER A 114 6.32 6.53 -14.97
CA SER A 114 7.68 6.19 -15.40
C SER A 114 7.67 5.15 -16.51
N ILE A 115 6.97 4.02 -16.34
CA ILE A 115 6.95 2.93 -17.33
C ILE A 115 6.20 3.29 -18.61
N SER A 116 5.23 4.18 -18.53
CA SER A 116 4.45 4.66 -19.68
C SER A 116 5.03 5.93 -20.31
N LYS A 117 6.16 6.44 -19.80
CA LYS A 117 6.75 7.73 -20.22
C LYS A 117 5.74 8.89 -20.18
N GLY A 118 4.80 8.84 -19.25
CA GLY A 118 3.74 9.83 -19.10
C GLY A 118 2.51 9.64 -20.02
N TYR A 119 2.49 8.59 -20.84
CA TYR A 119 1.35 8.33 -21.76
C TYR A 119 0.19 7.57 -21.11
N ALA A 120 0.30 7.12 -19.86
CA ALA A 120 -0.80 6.52 -19.14
C ALA A 120 -1.56 7.55 -18.30
N SER A 121 -2.89 7.51 -18.38
CA SER A 121 -3.78 8.16 -17.42
C SER A 121 -4.43 7.12 -16.53
N PHE A 122 -4.67 7.48 -15.27
CA PHE A 122 -5.20 6.61 -14.24
C PHE A 122 -6.37 7.27 -13.53
N ASP A 123 -7.45 6.55 -13.44
CA ASP A 123 -8.63 6.92 -12.65
C ASP A 123 -9.12 5.71 -11.86
N TYR A 124 -9.81 5.93 -10.73
CA TYR A 124 -10.33 4.84 -9.92
C TYR A 124 -11.58 5.22 -9.15
N HIS A 125 -12.39 4.23 -8.85
CA HIS A 125 -13.59 4.34 -8.02
C HIS A 125 -13.58 3.26 -6.93
N PRO A 126 -14.08 3.56 -5.73
CA PRO A 126 -14.26 2.56 -4.69
C PRO A 126 -15.10 1.37 -5.17
N ASN A 127 -14.68 0.16 -4.80
CA ASN A 127 -15.34 -1.10 -5.18
C ASN A 127 -15.57 -2.05 -3.98
N GLY A 128 -15.91 -1.47 -2.83
CA GLY A 128 -16.20 -2.21 -1.61
C GLY A 128 -14.97 -2.71 -0.87
N PHE A 129 -15.20 -3.64 0.06
CA PHE A 129 -14.17 -4.27 0.88
C PHE A 129 -14.12 -5.77 0.57
N ARG A 130 -12.95 -6.38 0.73
CA ARG A 130 -12.76 -7.83 0.55
C ARG A 130 -11.84 -8.39 1.63
N PRO A 131 -12.11 -9.61 2.11
CA PRO A 131 -11.21 -10.32 3.01
C PRO A 131 -9.83 -10.49 2.38
N SER A 132 -8.79 -10.22 3.17
CA SER A 132 -7.41 -10.30 2.72
C SER A 132 -6.50 -10.79 3.84
N LYS A 133 -5.41 -11.47 3.46
CA LYS A 133 -4.38 -11.95 4.39
C LYS A 133 -3.44 -10.81 4.78
N LEU A 134 -3.93 -9.90 5.61
CA LEU A 134 -3.16 -8.77 6.10
C LEU A 134 -2.48 -9.11 7.42
N VAL A 135 -1.25 -8.62 7.56
CA VAL A 135 -0.46 -8.74 8.78
C VAL A 135 -0.01 -7.36 9.24
N LYS A 136 0.09 -7.18 10.54
CA LYS A 136 0.72 -6.00 11.12
C LYS A 136 2.23 -6.20 11.11
N LEU A 137 2.93 -5.28 10.46
CA LEU A 137 4.39 -5.22 10.43
C LEU A 137 4.84 -4.14 11.41
N ASP A 138 5.55 -4.53 12.44
CA ASP A 138 6.15 -3.64 13.43
C ASP A 138 7.67 -3.62 13.26
N ILE A 139 8.24 -2.42 13.30
CA ILE A 139 9.70 -2.23 13.36
C ILE A 139 10.06 -1.95 14.81
N MET A 140 10.99 -2.74 15.31
CA MET A 140 11.50 -2.63 16.66
C MET A 140 12.87 -1.97 16.65
N LEU A 141 13.06 -0.97 17.49
CA LEU A 141 14.36 -0.35 17.78
C LEU A 141 14.77 -0.70 19.22
N ASN A 142 15.89 -1.36 19.41
CA ASN A 142 16.33 -1.86 20.72
C ASN A 142 15.32 -2.74 21.47
N GLY A 143 14.54 -3.52 20.73
CA GLY A 143 13.50 -4.38 21.30
C GLY A 143 12.17 -3.69 21.61
N GLU A 144 12.03 -2.39 21.38
CA GLU A 144 10.79 -1.64 21.54
C GLU A 144 10.11 -1.35 20.19
N PRO A 145 8.81 -1.61 20.02
CA PRO A 145 8.09 -1.30 18.80
C PRO A 145 7.93 0.21 18.62
N VAL A 146 8.10 0.66 17.37
CA VAL A 146 7.90 2.07 16.99
C VAL A 146 6.58 2.19 16.26
N ASP A 147 5.53 2.65 16.95
CA ASP A 147 4.17 2.75 16.39
C ASP A 147 4.09 3.58 15.11
N ALA A 148 4.91 4.62 14.99
CA ALA A 148 4.96 5.47 13.80
C ALA A 148 5.45 4.72 12.53
N LEU A 149 6.13 3.58 12.69
CA LEU A 149 6.64 2.76 11.61
C LEU A 149 5.82 1.47 11.41
N SER A 150 4.79 1.27 12.23
CA SER A 150 3.88 0.14 12.09
C SER A 150 3.01 0.31 10.85
N THR A 151 2.81 -0.77 10.08
CA THR A 151 1.97 -0.76 8.87
C THR A 151 1.19 -2.06 8.73
N LEU A 152 0.02 -1.97 8.07
CA LEU A 152 -0.71 -3.14 7.62
C LEU A 152 -0.32 -3.45 6.19
N ILE A 153 0.07 -4.68 5.94
CA ILE A 153 0.54 -5.13 4.64
C ILE A 153 0.07 -6.56 4.36
N HIS A 154 -0.08 -6.90 3.08
CA HIS A 154 -0.36 -8.27 2.69
C HIS A 154 0.80 -9.20 3.08
N PHE A 155 0.47 -10.39 3.58
CA PHE A 155 1.43 -11.37 4.08
C PHE A 155 2.57 -11.66 3.10
N ASP A 156 2.25 -11.84 1.81
CA ASP A 156 3.24 -12.16 0.78
C ASP A 156 4.29 -11.06 0.58
N ASN A 157 3.94 -9.80 0.87
CA ASN A 157 4.82 -8.64 0.71
C ASN A 157 5.51 -8.21 2.02
N ALA A 158 5.14 -8.81 3.16
CA ALA A 158 5.59 -8.36 4.48
C ALA A 158 7.10 -8.46 4.65
N TYR A 159 7.71 -9.56 4.25
CA TYR A 159 9.15 -9.77 4.37
C TYR A 159 9.95 -8.78 3.52
N ASP A 160 9.60 -8.64 2.25
CA ASP A 160 10.34 -7.78 1.32
C ASP A 160 10.19 -6.29 1.68
N MET A 161 9.00 -5.88 2.14
CA MET A 161 8.77 -4.50 2.59
C MET A 161 9.56 -4.22 3.86
N GLY A 162 9.47 -5.11 4.85
CA GLY A 162 10.18 -4.98 6.11
C GLY A 162 11.69 -4.91 5.90
N ARG A 163 12.25 -5.77 5.07
CA ARG A 163 13.68 -5.75 4.73
C ARG A 163 14.09 -4.40 4.12
N ARG A 164 13.34 -3.91 3.13
CA ARG A 164 13.61 -2.61 2.49
C ARG A 164 13.53 -1.44 3.47
N MET A 165 12.55 -1.47 4.39
CA MET A 165 12.43 -0.45 5.43
C MET A 165 13.64 -0.48 6.39
N CYS A 166 14.07 -1.65 6.83
CA CYS A 166 15.24 -1.80 7.69
C CYS A 166 16.54 -1.36 6.99
N GLU A 167 16.71 -1.68 5.72
CA GLU A 167 17.87 -1.22 4.93
C GLU A 167 17.90 0.30 4.85
N LYS A 168 16.78 0.95 4.55
CA LYS A 168 16.67 2.43 4.54
C LYS A 168 16.91 3.05 5.91
N LEU A 169 16.36 2.47 6.97
CA LEU A 169 16.59 2.97 8.33
C LEU A 169 18.06 2.88 8.73
N LYS A 170 18.77 1.82 8.36
CA LYS A 170 20.22 1.68 8.58
C LYS A 170 21.05 2.74 7.85
N GLU A 171 20.60 3.21 6.70
CA GLU A 171 21.26 4.27 5.95
C GLU A 171 21.01 5.66 6.56
N LEU A 172 19.78 5.88 7.03
CA LEU A 172 19.34 7.20 7.54
C LEU A 172 19.70 7.44 9.00
N ILE A 173 19.72 6.40 9.83
CA ILE A 173 20.07 6.51 11.25
C ILE A 173 21.59 6.43 11.38
N PRO A 174 22.26 7.50 11.89
CA PRO A 174 23.69 7.46 12.10
C PRO A 174 24.05 6.30 13.06
N ARG A 175 25.17 5.65 12.81
CA ARG A 175 25.65 4.49 13.56
C ARG A 175 25.73 4.79 15.05
N GLN A 176 24.65 4.60 15.75
CA GLN A 176 24.60 4.38 17.18
C GLN A 176 24.30 2.89 17.37
N GLN A 177 24.57 2.37 18.55
CA GLN A 177 24.41 0.94 18.86
C GLN A 177 22.93 0.53 18.93
N PHE A 178 22.23 0.54 17.79
CA PHE A 178 20.82 0.13 17.69
C PHE A 178 20.71 -1.22 17.02
N GLU A 179 19.93 -2.08 17.61
CA GLU A 179 19.45 -3.30 16.98
C GLU A 179 18.10 -3.00 16.29
N ILE A 180 18.01 -3.25 14.98
CA ILE A 180 16.77 -3.13 14.21
C ILE A 180 16.25 -4.53 13.95
N CYS A 181 15.09 -4.85 14.47
CA CYS A 181 14.42 -6.13 14.29
C CYS A 181 13.04 -5.94 13.65
N LEU A 182 12.61 -6.94 12.88
CA LEU A 182 11.29 -7.01 12.27
C LEU A 182 10.42 -7.99 13.03
N LEU A 183 9.24 -7.56 13.39
CA LEU A 183 8.19 -8.43 13.90
C LEU A 183 6.96 -8.29 12.99
N TYR A 184 6.40 -9.41 12.55
CA TYR A 184 5.10 -9.42 11.90
C TYR A 184 4.17 -10.39 12.64
N THR A 185 2.93 -9.95 12.84
CA THR A 185 1.91 -10.72 13.53
C THR A 185 0.74 -10.99 12.60
N SER A 186 0.41 -12.27 12.43
CA SER A 186 -0.76 -12.71 11.67
C SER A 186 -1.97 -12.87 12.60
N PRO A 187 -3.18 -12.47 12.19
CA PRO A 187 -4.38 -12.59 13.01
C PRO A 187 -4.83 -14.04 13.26
N SER A 188 -4.44 -15.01 12.43
CA SER A 188 -4.85 -16.41 12.65
C SER A 188 -3.81 -17.42 12.18
N PRO A 189 -3.55 -18.51 12.97
CA PRO A 189 -2.71 -19.64 12.54
C PRO A 189 -3.28 -20.43 11.36
N ARG A 190 -4.56 -20.26 11.03
CA ARG A 190 -5.23 -20.97 9.93
C ARG A 190 -4.89 -20.42 8.55
N ASP A 191 -4.33 -19.21 8.49
CA ASP A 191 -3.99 -18.55 7.22
C ASP A 191 -2.58 -18.92 6.70
N LEU A 192 -1.89 -19.82 7.40
CA LEU A 192 -0.54 -20.30 7.04
C LEU A 192 -0.52 -21.68 6.36
N SER A 193 -1.67 -22.26 6.04
CA SER A 193 -1.79 -23.55 5.35
C SER A 193 -2.26 -23.43 3.92
#